data_2a9d228c2d662ac2aef2cbd998e6b1e8
#
_entry.id   2a9d228c2d662ac2aef2cbd998e6b1e8
#
_cell.length_a   1.000
_cell.length_b   1.000
_cell.length_c   1.000
_cell.angle_alpha   90.00
_cell.angle_beta   90.00
_cell.angle_gamma   90.00
#
_symmetry.space_group_name_H-M   'P 1'
#
loop_
_entity.id
_entity.type
_entity.pdbx_description
1 polymer ?
#
loop_
_entity_poly.entity_id
_entity_poly.type
_entity_poly.pdbx_seq_one_letter_code
_entity_poly.pdbx_strand_id
1 'polypeptide(L)'
;MILSRNWLNEFVDLKDITDKQFNDDMTLSGSKVETIERPDENLKNVVVGKVLEMKRHENSDHMWVLKIDVGQAEPVQIVTGAWNVHVGDHVPAALHGAHLPGGVKIEKGALRGVESNGMLCSLKELGMTAEHDFPYAVITPAAILNDYHPIDKNKPSIPADIKPGDKIYGPVVAAKVLECAPQGDGTFHICLDLGNATAAPDTRCSNLHEGDLVAYNTKSDAVCTLEDLHAEQKEFPHCIPDGIFILQEEDAKPGLDMAHILGFDDSIVEFEITPNRPDCLSVIGLAREASATFKRPLKLHEPEPHGCGGSIAEIVDIDIEDGDLCPRYTARMVKNVKIAPSPRWMRERLRTSGVRPINNIVDITNYVMLEYGQPMH
;
A
#
# COMPACT_ATOMS: atom_id res chain seq x y z
N MET A 1 23.16 4.38 7.21
CA MET A 1 21.79 4.94 7.38
C MET A 1 21.21 5.19 6.02
N ILE A 2 19.97 4.77 5.81
CA ILE A 2 19.24 4.99 4.55
C ILE A 2 18.38 6.24 4.69
N LEU A 3 18.41 7.13 3.71
CA LEU A 3 17.76 8.45 3.76
C LEU A 3 17.14 8.82 2.40
N SER A 4 15.90 9.26 2.42
CA SER A 4 15.21 9.90 1.31
C SER A 4 15.75 11.30 1.06
N ARG A 5 16.14 11.62 -0.17
CA ARG A 5 16.52 13.00 -0.54
C ARG A 5 15.34 13.96 -0.52
N ASN A 6 14.14 13.48 -0.83
CA ASN A 6 12.94 14.30 -0.71
C ASN A 6 12.67 14.70 0.74
N TRP A 7 12.88 13.78 1.69
CA TRP A 7 12.76 14.10 3.11
C TRP A 7 13.85 15.10 3.58
N LEU A 8 15.09 14.89 3.14
CA LEU A 8 16.19 15.82 3.44
C LEU A 8 15.93 17.22 2.90
N ASN A 9 15.33 17.33 1.70
CA ASN A 9 15.02 18.60 1.05
C ASN A 9 14.01 19.48 1.82
N GLU A 10 13.27 18.92 2.76
CA GLU A 10 12.38 19.71 3.63
C GLU A 10 13.18 20.57 4.62
N PHE A 11 14.36 20.08 5.00
CA PHE A 11 15.26 20.77 5.95
C PHE A 11 16.31 21.63 5.26
N VAL A 12 16.78 21.21 4.10
CA VAL A 12 17.80 21.91 3.31
C VAL A 12 17.44 21.81 1.82
N ASP A 13 17.22 22.92 1.18
CA ASP A 13 16.88 22.93 -0.26
C ASP A 13 18.09 22.55 -1.12
N LEU A 14 18.08 21.31 -1.63
CA LEU A 14 19.13 20.73 -2.46
C LEU A 14 18.58 20.23 -3.81
N LYS A 15 17.43 20.72 -4.25
CA LYS A 15 16.74 20.27 -5.47
C LYS A 15 17.56 20.48 -6.75
N ASP A 16 18.45 21.45 -6.76
CA ASP A 16 19.36 21.75 -7.88
C ASP A 16 20.68 20.97 -7.81
N ILE A 17 20.92 20.22 -6.72
CA ILE A 17 22.13 19.39 -6.56
C ILE A 17 21.86 18.03 -7.16
N THR A 18 22.66 17.63 -8.17
CA THR A 18 22.57 16.30 -8.77
C THR A 18 23.00 15.21 -7.79
N ASP A 19 22.53 13.96 -8.01
CA ASP A 19 22.91 12.82 -7.15
C ASP A 19 24.40 12.60 -7.13
N LYS A 20 25.08 12.78 -8.27
CA LYS A 20 26.54 12.70 -8.36
C LYS A 20 27.21 13.76 -7.50
N GLN A 21 26.79 15.01 -7.63
CA GLN A 21 27.37 16.10 -6.84
C GLN A 21 27.10 15.90 -5.34
N PHE A 22 25.90 15.46 -5.00
CA PHE A 22 25.54 15.14 -3.61
C PHE A 22 26.45 14.05 -3.02
N ASN A 23 26.65 12.95 -3.76
CA ASN A 23 27.58 11.89 -3.38
C ASN A 23 29.00 12.41 -3.14
N ASP A 24 29.54 13.12 -4.13
CA ASP A 24 30.92 13.58 -4.09
C ASP A 24 31.16 14.56 -2.93
N ASP A 25 30.31 15.57 -2.79
CA ASP A 25 30.48 16.63 -1.79
C ASP A 25 30.20 16.13 -0.36
N MET A 26 29.17 15.31 -0.13
CA MET A 26 28.90 14.72 1.20
C MET A 26 30.01 13.77 1.63
N THR A 27 30.52 12.95 0.71
CA THR A 27 31.64 12.03 0.99
C THR A 27 32.91 12.81 1.32
N LEU A 28 33.23 13.85 0.57
CA LEU A 28 34.39 14.71 0.79
C LEU A 28 34.30 15.49 2.11
N SER A 29 33.12 15.84 2.57
CA SER A 29 32.90 16.53 3.84
C SER A 29 32.93 15.59 5.06
N GLY A 30 33.01 14.27 4.86
CA GLY A 30 33.14 13.27 5.91
C GLY A 30 31.90 12.43 6.20
N SER A 31 30.81 12.64 5.44
CA SER A 31 29.58 11.82 5.49
C SER A 31 29.58 10.91 4.26
N LYS A 32 30.24 9.74 4.38
CA LYS A 32 30.45 8.85 3.23
C LYS A 32 29.13 8.30 2.70
N VAL A 33 28.87 8.54 1.43
CA VAL A 33 27.75 7.93 0.68
C VAL A 33 28.25 6.61 0.10
N GLU A 34 27.53 5.52 0.41
CA GLU A 34 27.81 4.19 -0.14
C GLU A 34 27.08 3.97 -1.46
N THR A 35 25.78 4.20 -1.47
CA THR A 35 24.95 4.03 -2.67
C THR A 35 23.92 5.14 -2.80
N ILE A 36 23.50 5.41 -4.03
CA ILE A 36 22.31 6.19 -4.35
C ILE A 36 21.46 5.37 -5.31
N GLU A 37 20.25 5.08 -4.91
CA GLU A 37 19.28 4.33 -5.70
C GLU A 37 18.16 5.23 -6.20
N ARG A 38 17.71 4.98 -7.43
CA ARG A 38 16.58 5.66 -8.07
C ARG A 38 15.51 4.60 -8.41
N PRO A 39 14.53 4.37 -7.52
CA PRO A 39 13.48 3.37 -7.76
C PRO A 39 12.69 3.61 -9.05
N ASP A 40 12.51 4.88 -9.45
CA ASP A 40 11.82 5.28 -10.69
C ASP A 40 12.55 4.82 -11.97
N GLU A 41 13.85 4.54 -11.92
CA GLU A 41 14.58 4.04 -13.09
C GLU A 41 14.09 2.66 -13.54
N ASN A 42 13.61 1.87 -12.61
CA ASN A 42 13.09 0.52 -12.83
C ASN A 42 11.57 0.48 -13.11
N LEU A 43 10.88 1.60 -13.03
CA LEU A 43 9.44 1.69 -13.26
C LEU A 43 9.13 2.86 -14.19
N LYS A 44 9.08 2.59 -15.50
CA LYS A 44 8.85 3.62 -16.52
C LYS A 44 7.62 3.33 -17.34
N ASN A 45 6.90 4.37 -17.72
CA ASN A 45 5.70 4.32 -18.55
C ASN A 45 4.61 3.40 -17.97
N VAL A 46 4.50 3.37 -16.66
CA VAL A 46 3.40 2.76 -15.92
C VAL A 46 2.57 3.90 -15.32
N VAL A 47 1.32 3.97 -15.69
CA VAL A 47 0.44 5.09 -15.32
C VAL A 47 -0.80 4.58 -14.60
N VAL A 48 -1.46 5.47 -13.89
CA VAL A 48 -2.79 5.19 -13.35
C VAL A 48 -3.77 5.09 -14.51
N GLY A 49 -4.47 3.98 -14.61
CA GLY A 49 -5.58 3.77 -15.54
C GLY A 49 -6.90 3.66 -14.78
N LYS A 50 -7.98 4.17 -15.36
CA LYS A 50 -9.35 3.94 -14.89
C LYS A 50 -10.08 3.00 -15.84
N VAL A 51 -10.63 1.92 -15.33
CA VAL A 51 -11.38 0.94 -16.12
C VAL A 51 -12.73 1.53 -16.51
N LEU A 52 -12.94 1.75 -17.81
CA LEU A 52 -14.19 2.32 -18.36
C LEU A 52 -15.17 1.24 -18.81
N GLU A 53 -14.67 0.21 -19.48
CA GLU A 53 -15.46 -0.90 -20.00
C GLU A 53 -14.73 -2.23 -19.78
N MET A 54 -15.51 -3.28 -19.58
CA MET A 54 -15.00 -4.65 -19.41
C MET A 54 -15.91 -5.61 -20.20
N LYS A 55 -15.30 -6.43 -21.07
CA LYS A 55 -16.02 -7.42 -21.88
C LYS A 55 -15.30 -8.76 -21.83
N ARG A 56 -16.04 -9.86 -21.86
CA ARG A 56 -15.44 -11.20 -21.99
C ARG A 56 -14.68 -11.31 -23.31
N HIS A 57 -13.54 -11.96 -23.28
CA HIS A 57 -12.75 -12.26 -24.46
C HIS A 57 -13.45 -13.34 -25.29
N GLU A 58 -13.65 -13.12 -26.60
CA GLU A 58 -14.42 -14.02 -27.47
C GLU A 58 -13.81 -15.44 -27.58
N ASN A 59 -12.48 -15.56 -27.48
CA ASN A 59 -11.73 -16.80 -27.63
C ASN A 59 -11.13 -17.29 -26.30
N SER A 60 -11.67 -16.86 -25.15
CA SER A 60 -11.20 -17.26 -23.83
C SER A 60 -12.29 -17.17 -22.78
N ASP A 61 -12.36 -18.20 -21.96
CA ASP A 61 -13.28 -18.34 -20.81
C ASP A 61 -12.81 -17.62 -19.54
N HIS A 62 -11.53 -17.21 -19.49
CA HIS A 62 -10.90 -16.61 -18.31
C HIS A 62 -10.24 -15.25 -18.58
N MET A 63 -10.33 -14.71 -19.80
CA MET A 63 -9.76 -13.41 -20.13
C MET A 63 -10.83 -12.34 -20.31
N TRP A 64 -10.43 -11.10 -20.09
CA TRP A 64 -11.22 -9.90 -20.25
C TRP A 64 -10.54 -8.92 -21.19
N VAL A 65 -11.34 -8.23 -21.98
CA VAL A 65 -10.93 -7.11 -22.83
C VAL A 65 -11.43 -5.85 -22.15
N LEU A 66 -10.51 -4.97 -21.77
CA LEU A 66 -10.80 -3.75 -21.02
C LEU A 66 -10.56 -2.53 -21.91
N LYS A 67 -11.37 -1.48 -21.72
CA LYS A 67 -11.03 -0.12 -22.15
C LYS A 67 -10.67 0.69 -20.93
N ILE A 68 -9.50 1.30 -20.96
CA ILE A 68 -8.88 1.97 -19.81
C ILE A 68 -8.54 3.40 -20.20
N ASP A 69 -9.06 4.35 -19.46
CA ASP A 69 -8.63 5.74 -19.51
C ASP A 69 -7.27 5.86 -18.81
N VAL A 70 -6.26 6.24 -19.56
CA VAL A 70 -4.87 6.44 -19.07
C VAL A 70 -4.45 7.92 -19.20
N GLY A 71 -5.40 8.82 -19.22
CA GLY A 71 -5.16 10.27 -19.37
C GLY A 71 -4.78 10.70 -20.79
N GLN A 72 -4.96 9.83 -21.79
CA GLN A 72 -4.76 10.13 -23.22
C GLN A 72 -6.08 10.51 -23.88
N ALA A 73 -6.02 11.05 -25.11
CA ALA A 73 -7.22 11.47 -25.86
C ALA A 73 -8.21 10.31 -26.11
N GLU A 74 -7.71 9.09 -26.29
CA GLU A 74 -8.48 7.88 -26.51
C GLU A 74 -8.15 6.82 -25.45
N PRO A 75 -9.16 6.07 -24.97
CA PRO A 75 -8.92 4.96 -24.06
C PRO A 75 -8.08 3.85 -24.69
N VAL A 76 -7.24 3.22 -23.90
CA VAL A 76 -6.37 2.13 -24.33
C VAL A 76 -7.06 0.79 -24.11
N GLN A 77 -6.96 -0.11 -25.08
CA GLN A 77 -7.41 -1.48 -24.92
C GLN A 77 -6.33 -2.34 -24.28
N ILE A 78 -6.67 -3.02 -23.19
CA ILE A 78 -5.80 -3.99 -22.51
C ILE A 78 -6.57 -5.30 -22.31
N VAL A 79 -5.92 -6.41 -22.65
CA VAL A 79 -6.44 -7.76 -22.37
C VAL A 79 -5.77 -8.29 -21.11
N THR A 80 -6.57 -8.79 -20.18
CA THR A 80 -6.07 -9.31 -18.90
C THR A 80 -6.76 -10.61 -18.52
N GLY A 81 -6.01 -11.49 -17.82
CA GLY A 81 -6.58 -12.63 -17.13
C GLY A 81 -7.03 -12.32 -15.70
N ALA A 82 -6.82 -11.07 -15.25
CA ALA A 82 -7.22 -10.65 -13.92
C ALA A 82 -8.74 -10.60 -13.80
N TRP A 83 -9.24 -11.13 -12.73
CA TRP A 83 -10.68 -11.24 -12.44
C TRP A 83 -11.11 -10.27 -11.31
N ASN A 84 -10.14 -9.78 -10.54
CA ASN A 84 -10.37 -8.83 -9.43
C ASN A 84 -10.48 -7.38 -9.88
N VAL A 85 -10.62 -7.14 -11.19
CA VAL A 85 -10.74 -5.81 -11.77
C VAL A 85 -12.18 -5.58 -12.23
N HIS A 86 -12.72 -4.41 -11.89
CA HIS A 86 -14.11 -4.03 -12.23
C HIS A 86 -14.15 -2.66 -12.89
N VAL A 87 -15.25 -2.38 -13.54
CA VAL A 87 -15.49 -1.05 -14.13
C VAL A 87 -15.53 0.01 -13.03
N GLY A 88 -14.75 1.06 -13.20
CA GLY A 88 -14.57 2.13 -12.22
C GLY A 88 -13.28 2.05 -11.42
N ASP A 89 -12.64 0.88 -11.35
CA ASP A 89 -11.38 0.70 -10.61
C ASP A 89 -10.25 1.54 -11.20
N HIS A 90 -9.38 2.02 -10.32
CA HIS A 90 -8.09 2.63 -10.68
C HIS A 90 -6.99 1.59 -10.53
N VAL A 91 -6.24 1.38 -11.60
CA VAL A 91 -5.27 0.28 -11.72
C VAL A 91 -3.95 0.77 -12.32
N PRO A 92 -2.80 0.14 -11.97
CA PRO A 92 -1.56 0.41 -12.67
C PRO A 92 -1.59 -0.19 -14.06
N ALA A 93 -1.46 0.66 -15.08
CA ALA A 93 -1.41 0.27 -16.49
C ALA A 93 0.00 0.49 -17.05
N ALA A 94 0.73 -0.59 -17.30
CA ALA A 94 1.99 -0.57 -18.01
C ALA A 94 1.70 -0.48 -19.52
N LEU A 95 2.03 0.65 -20.12
CA LEU A 95 1.79 0.92 -21.54
C LEU A 95 2.92 0.36 -22.42
N HIS A 96 2.73 0.39 -23.74
CA HIS A 96 3.77 0.01 -24.67
C HIS A 96 5.09 0.77 -24.42
N GLY A 97 6.20 0.04 -24.31
CA GLY A 97 7.51 0.59 -23.96
C GLY A 97 7.72 0.75 -22.44
N ALA A 98 6.79 0.31 -21.60
CA ALA A 98 6.98 0.32 -20.17
C ALA A 98 8.10 -0.63 -19.74
N HIS A 99 8.83 -0.20 -18.70
CA HIS A 99 9.81 -1.00 -18.01
C HIS A 99 9.29 -1.31 -16.60
N LEU A 100 9.36 -2.57 -16.22
CA LEU A 100 8.98 -3.04 -14.88
C LEU A 100 10.23 -3.57 -14.14
N PRO A 101 10.22 -3.60 -12.82
CA PRO A 101 11.25 -4.23 -12.02
C PRO A 101 11.58 -5.64 -12.51
N GLY A 102 12.88 -6.02 -12.40
CA GLY A 102 13.35 -7.29 -12.97
C GLY A 102 13.66 -7.25 -14.48
N GLY A 103 13.63 -6.07 -15.10
CA GLY A 103 14.00 -5.87 -16.51
C GLY A 103 12.93 -6.26 -17.52
N VAL A 104 11.71 -6.43 -17.08
CA VAL A 104 10.57 -6.77 -17.94
C VAL A 104 10.17 -5.55 -18.77
N LYS A 105 10.05 -5.73 -20.09
CA LYS A 105 9.57 -4.71 -21.02
C LYS A 105 8.22 -5.08 -21.56
N ILE A 106 7.31 -4.13 -21.57
CA ILE A 106 5.95 -4.31 -22.07
C ILE A 106 5.84 -3.78 -23.49
N GLU A 107 5.41 -4.63 -24.38
CA GLU A 107 5.19 -4.28 -25.78
C GLU A 107 3.72 -4.53 -26.18
N LYS A 108 3.27 -3.80 -27.21
CA LYS A 108 1.98 -4.11 -27.84
C LYS A 108 2.01 -5.53 -28.38
N GLY A 109 0.92 -6.24 -28.15
CA GLY A 109 0.78 -7.62 -28.61
C GLY A 109 -0.67 -8.01 -28.85
N ALA A 110 -0.88 -9.25 -29.23
CA ALA A 110 -2.20 -9.81 -29.34
C ALA A 110 -2.29 -11.05 -28.46
N LEU A 111 -3.29 -11.08 -27.59
CA LEU A 111 -3.62 -12.25 -26.77
C LEU A 111 -4.80 -12.98 -27.38
N ARG A 112 -4.57 -14.20 -27.82
CA ARG A 112 -5.59 -15.05 -28.54
C ARG A 112 -6.32 -14.30 -29.67
N GLY A 113 -5.59 -13.45 -30.42
CA GLY A 113 -6.13 -12.73 -31.56
C GLY A 113 -6.75 -11.36 -31.26
N VAL A 114 -6.82 -10.95 -29.99
CA VAL A 114 -7.29 -9.63 -29.58
C VAL A 114 -6.10 -8.76 -29.18
N GLU A 115 -6.02 -7.56 -29.77
CA GLU A 115 -4.94 -6.61 -29.53
C GLU A 115 -4.93 -6.14 -28.07
N SER A 116 -3.74 -6.11 -27.43
CA SER A 116 -3.50 -5.53 -26.13
C SER A 116 -2.37 -4.51 -26.22
N ASN A 117 -2.65 -3.28 -25.81
CA ASN A 117 -1.73 -2.15 -25.90
C ASN A 117 -0.98 -1.90 -24.59
N GLY A 118 -0.93 -2.89 -23.71
CA GLY A 118 -0.28 -2.81 -22.41
C GLY A 118 -0.66 -3.98 -21.52
N MET A 119 -0.32 -3.85 -20.24
CA MET A 119 -0.58 -4.85 -19.20
C MET A 119 -1.02 -4.15 -17.91
N LEU A 120 -1.93 -4.73 -17.14
CA LEU A 120 -2.19 -4.32 -15.77
C LEU A 120 -1.17 -4.94 -14.83
N CYS A 121 -0.80 -4.23 -13.78
CA CYS A 121 0.26 -4.69 -12.86
C CYS A 121 -0.30 -5.03 -11.48
N SER A 122 0.19 -6.13 -10.94
CA SER A 122 0.11 -6.50 -9.53
C SER A 122 1.17 -5.75 -8.71
N LEU A 123 1.07 -5.78 -7.38
CA LEU A 123 2.11 -5.25 -6.49
C LEU A 123 3.48 -5.87 -6.78
N LYS A 124 3.52 -7.19 -7.00
CA LYS A 124 4.76 -7.91 -7.31
C LYS A 124 5.43 -7.39 -8.59
N GLU A 125 4.66 -7.13 -9.64
CA GLU A 125 5.18 -6.58 -10.91
C GLU A 125 5.67 -5.15 -10.75
N LEU A 126 5.13 -4.42 -9.77
CA LEU A 126 5.60 -3.08 -9.38
C LEU A 126 6.83 -3.13 -8.47
N GLY A 127 7.35 -4.32 -8.13
CA GLY A 127 8.49 -4.50 -7.22
C GLY A 127 8.13 -4.33 -5.75
N MET A 128 6.86 -4.44 -5.40
CA MET A 128 6.32 -4.24 -4.06
C MET A 128 5.77 -5.54 -3.48
N THR A 129 5.64 -5.60 -2.17
CA THR A 129 4.96 -6.71 -1.50
C THR A 129 3.85 -6.19 -0.62
N ALA A 130 2.72 -6.91 -0.59
CA ALA A 130 1.57 -6.53 0.23
C ALA A 130 1.94 -6.41 1.72
N GLU A 131 2.76 -7.32 2.22
CA GLU A 131 3.17 -7.37 3.63
C GLU A 131 4.08 -6.20 4.03
N HIS A 132 4.96 -5.76 3.14
CA HIS A 132 5.94 -4.72 3.42
C HIS A 132 5.42 -3.32 3.10
N ASP A 133 4.74 -3.18 1.96
CA ASP A 133 4.38 -1.87 1.43
C ASP A 133 2.95 -1.47 1.78
N PHE A 134 2.07 -2.47 1.97
CA PHE A 134 0.65 -2.29 2.29
C PHE A 134 0.19 -3.27 3.37
N PRO A 135 0.70 -3.18 4.59
CA PRO A 135 0.41 -4.15 5.65
C PRO A 135 -1.09 -4.25 6.02
N TYR A 136 -1.87 -3.25 5.65
CA TYR A 136 -3.33 -3.23 5.83
C TYR A 136 -4.12 -3.52 4.54
N ALA A 137 -3.45 -3.48 3.40
CA ALA A 137 -3.97 -3.97 2.14
C ALA A 137 -3.58 -5.43 1.91
N VAL A 138 -3.16 -6.16 2.94
CA VAL A 138 -3.07 -7.61 2.88
C VAL A 138 -4.47 -8.10 2.63
N ILE A 139 -4.69 -8.38 1.39
CA ILE A 139 -5.93 -8.89 0.86
C ILE A 139 -6.11 -10.25 1.49
N THR A 140 -6.94 -10.31 2.51
CA THR A 140 -7.48 -11.59 2.97
C THR A 140 -8.48 -12.00 1.89
N PRO A 141 -8.19 -13.02 1.08
CA PRO A 141 -9.08 -13.36 -0.02
C PRO A 141 -10.41 -13.83 0.55
N ALA A 142 -11.48 -13.11 0.23
CA ALA A 142 -12.82 -13.64 0.42
C ALA A 142 -13.08 -14.74 -0.62
N ALA A 143 -13.74 -15.78 -0.21
CA ALA A 143 -14.17 -16.82 -1.13
C ALA A 143 -15.35 -16.32 -1.96
N ILE A 144 -15.10 -16.00 -3.20
CA ILE A 144 -16.11 -15.61 -4.18
C ILE A 144 -16.66 -16.88 -4.82
N LEU A 145 -17.87 -17.25 -4.46
CA LEU A 145 -18.44 -18.55 -4.76
C LEU A 145 -18.64 -18.85 -6.25
N ASN A 146 -18.88 -17.84 -7.06
CA ASN A 146 -18.98 -17.98 -8.51
C ASN A 146 -17.66 -18.36 -9.20
N ASP A 147 -16.57 -18.36 -8.45
CA ASP A 147 -15.22 -18.63 -8.95
C ASP A 147 -14.64 -19.93 -8.39
N TYR A 148 -15.46 -20.70 -7.68
CA TYR A 148 -15.05 -21.95 -7.07
C TYR A 148 -14.99 -23.09 -8.10
N HIS A 149 -13.80 -23.68 -8.22
CA HIS A 149 -13.53 -24.87 -9.06
C HIS A 149 -13.01 -26.00 -8.16
N PRO A 150 -13.87 -26.89 -7.64
CA PRO A 150 -13.44 -27.95 -6.75
C PRO A 150 -12.50 -28.92 -7.48
N ILE A 151 -11.30 -29.10 -6.94
CA ILE A 151 -10.31 -30.06 -7.47
C ILE A 151 -10.56 -31.45 -6.92
N ASP A 152 -11.06 -31.54 -5.69
CA ASP A 152 -11.41 -32.81 -5.04
C ASP A 152 -12.92 -33.08 -5.16
N LYS A 153 -13.25 -34.14 -5.88
CA LYS A 153 -14.64 -34.61 -6.07
C LYS A 153 -15.35 -35.04 -4.78
N ASN A 154 -14.62 -35.19 -3.68
CA ASN A 154 -15.19 -35.58 -2.37
C ASN A 154 -15.50 -34.34 -1.51
N LYS A 155 -15.09 -33.15 -1.91
CA LYS A 155 -15.52 -31.91 -1.25
C LYS A 155 -16.94 -31.54 -1.64
N PRO A 156 -17.73 -30.93 -0.74
CA PRO A 156 -19.06 -30.45 -1.10
C PRO A 156 -18.93 -29.48 -2.26
N SER A 157 -19.54 -29.84 -3.40
CA SER A 157 -19.60 -28.94 -4.55
C SER A 157 -20.57 -27.81 -4.23
N ILE A 158 -20.15 -26.59 -4.44
CA ILE A 158 -21.06 -25.45 -4.45
C ILE A 158 -21.83 -25.51 -5.77
N PRO A 159 -23.17 -25.61 -5.75
CA PRO A 159 -23.96 -25.64 -6.97
C PRO A 159 -23.71 -24.39 -7.82
N ALA A 160 -23.63 -24.53 -9.14
CA ALA A 160 -23.46 -23.40 -10.04
C ALA A 160 -24.65 -22.43 -10.03
N ASP A 161 -25.81 -22.85 -9.53
CA ASP A 161 -27.04 -22.07 -9.38
C ASP A 161 -27.34 -21.64 -7.94
N ILE A 162 -26.31 -21.68 -7.06
CA ILE A 162 -26.46 -21.28 -5.66
C ILE A 162 -26.99 -19.84 -5.56
N LYS A 163 -27.94 -19.61 -4.65
CA LYS A 163 -28.60 -18.33 -4.46
C LYS A 163 -28.30 -17.76 -3.08
N PRO A 164 -28.45 -16.45 -2.88
CA PRO A 164 -28.37 -15.83 -1.58
C PRO A 164 -29.31 -16.53 -0.58
N GLY A 165 -28.77 -16.88 0.59
CA GLY A 165 -29.47 -17.63 1.64
C GLY A 165 -29.32 -19.15 1.56
N ASP A 166 -28.87 -19.72 0.46
CA ASP A 166 -28.63 -21.14 0.35
C ASP A 166 -27.51 -21.59 1.29
N LYS A 167 -27.72 -22.73 1.96
CA LYS A 167 -26.77 -23.26 2.92
C LYS A 167 -25.59 -23.93 2.21
N ILE A 168 -24.38 -23.55 2.61
CA ILE A 168 -23.14 -24.17 2.14
C ILE A 168 -22.74 -25.31 3.10
N TYR A 169 -22.40 -24.97 4.35
CA TYR A 169 -22.19 -25.96 5.41
C TYR A 169 -22.31 -25.28 6.81
N GLY A 170 -22.70 -26.03 7.84
CA GLY A 170 -22.78 -25.51 9.22
C GLY A 170 -23.54 -24.19 9.30
N PRO A 171 -22.93 -23.11 9.83
CA PRO A 171 -23.50 -21.76 9.88
C PRO A 171 -23.19 -20.95 8.62
N VAL A 172 -22.52 -21.50 7.60
CA VAL A 172 -22.11 -20.76 6.41
C VAL A 172 -23.18 -20.86 5.33
N VAL A 173 -23.57 -19.69 4.83
CA VAL A 173 -24.56 -19.53 3.75
C VAL A 173 -23.96 -18.70 2.61
N ALA A 174 -24.55 -18.82 1.43
CA ALA A 174 -24.24 -17.93 0.32
C ALA A 174 -24.87 -16.56 0.57
N ALA A 175 -24.13 -15.49 0.28
CA ALA A 175 -24.59 -14.11 0.40
C ALA A 175 -24.16 -13.33 -0.83
N LYS A 176 -25.01 -12.38 -1.28
CA LYS A 176 -24.65 -11.47 -2.36
C LYS A 176 -24.26 -10.10 -1.79
N VAL A 177 -23.13 -9.58 -2.24
CA VAL A 177 -22.70 -8.23 -1.87
C VAL A 177 -23.60 -7.21 -2.59
N LEU A 178 -24.30 -6.40 -1.79
CA LEU A 178 -25.15 -5.31 -2.28
C LEU A 178 -24.39 -3.99 -2.32
N GLU A 179 -23.53 -3.76 -1.33
CA GLU A 179 -22.73 -2.55 -1.19
C GLU A 179 -21.42 -2.89 -0.51
N CYS A 180 -20.35 -2.20 -0.91
CA CYS A 180 -19.03 -2.31 -0.29
C CYS A 180 -18.42 -0.91 -0.19
N ALA A 181 -18.37 -0.34 1.02
CA ALA A 181 -17.90 1.01 1.29
C ALA A 181 -16.65 1.03 2.16
N PRO A 182 -15.55 1.66 1.75
CA PRO A 182 -14.34 1.78 2.58
C PRO A 182 -14.58 2.68 3.79
N GLN A 183 -14.06 2.30 4.97
CA GLN A 183 -14.22 3.08 6.21
C GLN A 183 -13.00 3.96 6.56
N GLY A 184 -11.96 3.95 5.74
CA GLY A 184 -10.77 4.79 5.93
C GLY A 184 -9.74 4.26 6.95
N ASP A 185 -10.01 3.12 7.60
CA ASP A 185 -9.12 2.43 8.56
C ASP A 185 -8.60 1.08 8.01
N GLY A 186 -8.73 0.86 6.70
CA GLY A 186 -8.41 -0.41 6.04
C GLY A 186 -9.50 -1.48 6.19
N THR A 187 -10.66 -1.12 6.75
CA THR A 187 -11.85 -1.96 6.75
C THR A 187 -12.87 -1.48 5.74
N PHE A 188 -13.76 -2.38 5.34
CA PHE A 188 -14.87 -2.12 4.44
C PHE A 188 -16.17 -2.47 5.16
N HIS A 189 -17.11 -1.55 5.14
CA HIS A 189 -18.49 -1.85 5.52
C HIS A 189 -19.19 -2.47 4.31
N ILE A 190 -19.73 -3.67 4.49
CA ILE A 190 -20.42 -4.37 3.40
C ILE A 190 -21.87 -4.61 3.78
N CYS A 191 -22.76 -4.51 2.80
CA CYS A 191 -24.15 -4.91 2.93
C CYS A 191 -24.36 -6.20 2.14
N LEU A 192 -24.89 -7.23 2.77
CA LEU A 192 -25.09 -8.56 2.22
C LEU A 192 -26.57 -8.91 2.11
N ASP A 193 -26.98 -9.45 0.97
CA ASP A 193 -28.29 -10.11 0.79
C ASP A 193 -28.16 -11.61 1.08
N LEU A 194 -28.96 -12.08 2.03
CA LEU A 194 -29.05 -13.48 2.43
C LEU A 194 -30.34 -14.14 1.88
N GLY A 195 -31.01 -13.53 0.92
CA GLY A 195 -32.25 -14.01 0.32
C GLY A 195 -33.51 -13.65 1.12
N ASN A 196 -33.51 -13.86 2.41
CA ASN A 196 -34.64 -13.55 3.31
C ASN A 196 -34.29 -12.57 4.42
N ALA A 197 -33.05 -12.12 4.50
CA ALA A 197 -32.52 -11.17 5.46
C ALA A 197 -31.35 -10.42 4.84
N THR A 198 -30.89 -9.36 5.51
CA THR A 198 -29.65 -8.67 5.20
C THR A 198 -28.70 -8.74 6.37
N ALA A 199 -27.40 -8.69 6.12
CA ALA A 199 -26.35 -8.54 7.12
C ALA A 199 -25.42 -7.38 6.71
N ALA A 200 -24.76 -6.78 7.68
CA ALA A 200 -23.91 -5.63 7.44
C ALA A 200 -22.61 -5.71 8.25
N PRO A 201 -21.78 -6.75 8.03
CA PRO A 201 -20.50 -6.88 8.72
C PRO A 201 -19.45 -5.93 8.19
N ASP A 202 -18.44 -5.66 9.02
CA ASP A 202 -17.21 -5.05 8.58
C ASP A 202 -16.20 -6.14 8.19
N THR A 203 -15.40 -5.90 7.15
CA THR A 203 -14.40 -6.84 6.68
C THR A 203 -13.10 -6.12 6.31
N ARG A 204 -11.99 -6.85 6.35
CA ARG A 204 -10.71 -6.39 5.79
C ARG A 204 -10.46 -6.94 4.38
N CYS A 205 -11.39 -7.69 3.84
CA CYS A 205 -11.30 -8.22 2.48
C CYS A 205 -11.52 -7.08 1.47
N SER A 206 -10.46 -6.69 0.79
CA SER A 206 -10.48 -5.61 -0.22
C SER A 206 -10.83 -6.11 -1.62
N ASN A 207 -11.05 -7.40 -1.79
CA ASN A 207 -11.38 -8.04 -3.07
C ASN A 207 -12.89 -8.28 -3.28
N LEU A 208 -13.72 -7.57 -2.50
CA LEU A 208 -15.18 -7.66 -2.58
C LEU A 208 -15.75 -6.51 -3.40
N HIS A 209 -16.71 -6.83 -4.28
CA HIS A 209 -17.40 -5.85 -5.09
C HIS A 209 -18.91 -6.09 -5.07
N GLU A 210 -19.64 -5.05 -5.38
CA GLU A 210 -21.10 -5.15 -5.55
C GLU A 210 -21.45 -6.20 -6.60
N GLY A 211 -22.34 -7.10 -6.24
CA GLY A 211 -22.76 -8.21 -7.08
C GLY A 211 -22.05 -9.53 -6.85
N ASP A 212 -20.92 -9.55 -6.11
CA ASP A 212 -20.21 -10.77 -5.78
C ASP A 212 -21.05 -11.71 -4.92
N LEU A 213 -20.92 -13.01 -5.18
CA LEU A 213 -21.51 -14.04 -4.35
C LEU A 213 -20.43 -14.62 -3.44
N VAL A 214 -20.60 -14.47 -2.14
CA VAL A 214 -19.60 -14.81 -1.12
C VAL A 214 -20.15 -15.82 -0.12
N ALA A 215 -19.26 -16.54 0.54
CA ALA A 215 -19.62 -17.34 1.71
C ALA A 215 -19.64 -16.44 2.95
N TYR A 216 -20.71 -16.49 3.70
CA TYR A 216 -20.93 -15.70 4.90
C TYR A 216 -21.25 -16.60 6.09
N ASN A 217 -20.53 -16.41 7.18
CA ASN A 217 -20.75 -17.15 8.42
C ASN A 217 -21.71 -16.39 9.35
N THR A 218 -22.93 -16.89 9.45
CA THR A 218 -24.00 -16.26 10.24
C THR A 218 -23.75 -16.26 11.75
N LYS A 219 -22.80 -17.06 12.25
CA LYS A 219 -22.48 -17.15 13.67
C LYS A 219 -21.37 -16.16 14.06
N SER A 220 -20.37 -15.99 13.25
CA SER A 220 -19.28 -15.03 13.48
C SER A 220 -19.56 -13.64 12.91
N ASP A 221 -20.65 -13.49 12.16
CA ASP A 221 -21.01 -12.25 11.44
C ASP A 221 -19.86 -11.75 10.54
N ALA A 222 -19.32 -12.66 9.72
CA ALA A 222 -18.16 -12.35 8.89
C ALA A 222 -18.22 -13.06 7.53
N VAL A 223 -17.66 -12.43 6.51
CA VAL A 223 -17.38 -13.08 5.23
C VAL A 223 -16.25 -14.09 5.43
N CYS A 224 -16.44 -15.29 4.89
CA CYS A 224 -15.48 -16.37 4.98
C CYS A 224 -14.27 -16.12 4.06
N THR A 225 -13.10 -16.41 4.58
CA THR A 225 -11.86 -16.55 3.81
C THR A 225 -11.74 -17.97 3.24
N LEU A 226 -10.70 -18.22 2.43
CA LEU A 226 -10.39 -19.57 1.96
C LEU A 226 -10.10 -20.51 3.12
N GLU A 227 -9.41 -20.01 4.15
CA GLU A 227 -9.09 -20.77 5.36
C GLU A 227 -10.36 -21.19 6.11
N ASP A 228 -11.32 -20.29 6.26
CA ASP A 228 -12.62 -20.59 6.89
C ASP A 228 -13.40 -21.66 6.14
N LEU A 229 -13.22 -21.77 4.84
CA LEU A 229 -13.85 -22.78 3.98
C LEU A 229 -13.01 -24.08 3.87
N HIS A 230 -11.85 -24.13 4.53
CA HIS A 230 -10.88 -25.23 4.35
C HIS A 230 -10.55 -25.49 2.87
N ALA A 231 -10.51 -24.41 2.07
CA ALA A 231 -10.26 -24.44 0.65
C ALA A 231 -8.81 -24.10 0.34
N GLU A 232 -8.30 -24.64 -0.77
CA GLU A 232 -6.96 -24.31 -1.25
C GLU A 232 -7.03 -23.20 -2.29
N GLN A 233 -5.99 -22.34 -2.33
CA GLN A 233 -5.87 -21.23 -3.30
C GLN A 233 -6.14 -21.68 -4.75
N LYS A 234 -5.68 -22.87 -5.13
CA LYS A 234 -5.86 -23.43 -6.48
C LYS A 234 -7.30 -23.77 -6.84
N GLU A 235 -8.20 -23.87 -5.86
CA GLU A 235 -9.64 -24.07 -6.06
C GLU A 235 -10.37 -22.77 -6.36
N PHE A 236 -9.70 -21.64 -6.14
CA PHE A 236 -10.15 -20.29 -6.46
C PHE A 236 -9.05 -19.59 -7.24
N PRO A 237 -8.86 -19.91 -8.53
CA PRO A 237 -7.74 -19.42 -9.33
C PRO A 237 -7.64 -17.90 -9.40
N HIS A 238 -8.73 -17.23 -9.06
CA HIS A 238 -8.84 -15.81 -9.11
C HIS A 238 -8.83 -15.12 -7.74
N CYS A 239 -8.81 -15.84 -6.62
CA CYS A 239 -8.60 -15.22 -5.30
C CYS A 239 -7.13 -14.87 -5.09
N ILE A 240 -6.91 -13.61 -4.70
CA ILE A 240 -5.59 -12.99 -4.56
C ILE A 240 -4.73 -13.68 -3.47
N PRO A 241 -3.38 -13.88 -3.68
CA PRO A 241 -2.44 -12.74 -3.54
C PRO A 241 -1.86 -12.16 -4.85
N ASP A 242 -2.05 -12.76 -6.00
CA ASP A 242 -1.39 -12.35 -7.24
C ASP A 242 -2.28 -11.46 -8.17
N GLY A 243 -3.35 -10.87 -7.64
CA GLY A 243 -4.26 -10.01 -8.41
C GLY A 243 -3.67 -8.63 -8.75
N ILE A 244 -4.35 -7.93 -9.64
CA ILE A 244 -4.01 -6.55 -10.00
C ILE A 244 -4.11 -5.66 -8.76
N PHE A 245 -3.17 -4.74 -8.62
CA PHE A 245 -3.20 -3.74 -7.58
C PHE A 245 -4.31 -2.72 -7.87
N ILE A 246 -5.32 -2.68 -7.00
CA ILE A 246 -6.41 -1.68 -7.10
C ILE A 246 -6.03 -0.49 -6.24
N LEU A 247 -5.93 0.67 -6.90
CA LEU A 247 -5.61 1.93 -6.25
C LEU A 247 -6.85 2.48 -5.52
N GLN A 248 -6.70 2.75 -4.23
CA GLN A 248 -7.75 3.33 -3.39
C GLN A 248 -7.45 4.79 -3.01
N GLU A 249 -6.39 5.36 -3.56
CA GLU A 249 -5.96 6.72 -3.26
C GLU A 249 -6.90 7.75 -3.91
N GLU A 250 -7.40 8.71 -3.13
CA GLU A 250 -8.25 9.80 -3.65
C GLU A 250 -7.58 10.63 -4.74
N ASP A 251 -6.25 10.67 -4.73
CA ASP A 251 -5.43 11.39 -5.72
C ASP A 251 -5.09 10.59 -6.97
N ALA A 252 -5.54 9.33 -7.08
CA ALA A 252 -5.29 8.49 -8.24
C ALA A 252 -6.10 8.98 -9.45
N LYS A 253 -5.48 9.77 -10.30
CA LYS A 253 -6.09 10.27 -11.55
C LYS A 253 -5.50 9.53 -12.75
N PRO A 254 -6.32 9.19 -13.75
CA PRO A 254 -5.84 8.58 -14.99
C PRO A 254 -4.71 9.39 -15.63
N GLY A 255 -3.65 8.69 -16.04
CA GLY A 255 -2.47 9.27 -16.66
C GLY A 255 -1.37 9.73 -15.70
N LEU A 256 -1.60 9.73 -14.38
CA LEU A 256 -0.51 9.99 -13.43
C LEU A 256 0.52 8.88 -13.46
N ASP A 257 1.79 9.26 -13.32
CA ASP A 257 2.90 8.31 -13.26
C ASP A 257 2.83 7.47 -11.97
N MET A 258 2.86 6.16 -12.13
CA MET A 258 2.85 5.24 -11.00
C MET A 258 4.08 5.37 -10.11
N ALA A 259 5.25 5.71 -10.65
CA ALA A 259 6.44 5.96 -9.84
C ALA A 259 6.19 7.10 -8.83
N HIS A 260 5.48 8.17 -9.26
CA HIS A 260 5.09 9.26 -8.38
C HIS A 260 4.04 8.81 -7.34
N ILE A 261 3.03 8.06 -7.77
CA ILE A 261 1.99 7.54 -6.86
C ILE A 261 2.57 6.62 -5.78
N LEU A 262 3.61 5.87 -6.11
CA LEU A 262 4.28 4.96 -5.18
C LEU A 262 5.40 5.63 -4.36
N GLY A 263 5.70 6.92 -4.60
CA GLY A 263 6.80 7.63 -3.94
C GLY A 263 8.18 7.14 -4.38
N PHE A 264 8.30 6.63 -5.61
CA PHE A 264 9.55 6.15 -6.18
C PHE A 264 10.37 7.26 -6.87
N ASP A 265 9.76 8.42 -7.08
CA ASP A 265 10.40 9.62 -7.64
C ASP A 265 11.33 10.32 -6.63
N ASP A 266 12.17 9.53 -6.01
CA ASP A 266 13.11 9.94 -4.97
C ASP A 266 14.50 9.35 -5.24
N SER A 267 15.52 9.96 -4.65
CA SER A 267 16.85 9.38 -4.56
C SER A 267 17.06 8.86 -3.13
N ILE A 268 17.22 7.57 -3.01
CA ILE A 268 17.46 6.89 -1.73
C ILE A 268 18.96 6.76 -1.54
N VAL A 269 19.46 7.38 -0.50
CA VAL A 269 20.90 7.46 -0.20
C VAL A 269 21.23 6.58 0.97
N GLU A 270 22.20 5.68 0.81
CA GLU A 270 22.78 4.93 1.90
C GLU A 270 24.09 5.58 2.36
N PHE A 271 24.16 5.92 3.65
CA PHE A 271 25.35 6.47 4.28
C PHE A 271 26.03 5.45 5.18
N GLU A 272 27.35 5.36 5.07
CA GLU A 272 28.18 4.71 6.07
C GLU A 272 28.44 5.68 7.23
N ILE A 273 27.70 5.51 8.33
CA ILE A 273 27.86 6.32 9.52
C ILE A 273 28.85 5.65 10.48
N THR A 274 29.96 6.31 10.70
CA THR A 274 31.02 5.83 11.60
C THR A 274 30.62 6.01 13.09
N PRO A 275 31.15 5.19 14.02
CA PRO A 275 30.76 5.24 15.44
C PRO A 275 30.98 6.58 16.13
N ASN A 276 31.87 7.41 15.61
CA ASN A 276 32.15 8.76 16.13
C ASN A 276 31.16 9.83 15.61
N ARG A 277 30.19 9.45 14.76
CA ARG A 277 29.20 10.35 14.19
C ARG A 277 27.76 9.89 14.50
N PRO A 278 27.41 9.64 15.77
CA PRO A 278 26.05 9.22 16.13
C PRO A 278 25.00 10.31 15.82
N ASP A 279 25.39 11.56 15.73
CA ASP A 279 24.57 12.69 15.31
C ASP A 279 23.99 12.51 13.89
N CYS A 280 24.69 11.81 13.02
CA CYS A 280 24.26 11.51 11.64
C CYS A 280 23.32 10.29 11.53
N LEU A 281 22.94 9.66 12.65
CA LEU A 281 21.93 8.59 12.67
C LEU A 281 20.49 9.14 12.67
N SER A 282 20.29 10.39 12.22
CA SER A 282 18.98 10.99 12.07
C SER A 282 18.93 11.89 10.83
N VAL A 283 17.72 12.09 10.31
CA VAL A 283 17.47 12.99 9.17
C VAL A 283 17.96 14.40 9.46
N ILE A 284 17.62 14.95 10.65
CA ILE A 284 18.04 16.29 11.07
C ILE A 284 19.57 16.36 11.24
N GLY A 285 20.21 15.30 11.71
CA GLY A 285 21.67 15.25 11.80
C GLY A 285 22.33 15.33 10.44
N LEU A 286 21.87 14.53 9.48
CA LEU A 286 22.36 14.60 8.10
C LEU A 286 21.97 15.90 7.40
N ALA A 287 20.83 16.53 7.77
CA ALA A 287 20.45 17.84 7.27
C ALA A 287 21.42 18.94 7.74
N ARG A 288 21.94 18.86 8.98
CA ARG A 288 22.98 19.77 9.46
C ARG A 288 24.28 19.62 8.68
N GLU A 289 24.69 18.39 8.40
CA GLU A 289 25.87 18.10 7.57
C GLU A 289 25.68 18.62 6.13
N ALA A 290 24.54 18.33 5.53
CA ALA A 290 24.25 18.83 4.18
C ALA A 290 24.18 20.36 4.14
N SER A 291 23.58 21.00 5.15
CA SER A 291 23.57 22.46 5.30
C SER A 291 24.98 23.05 5.32
N ALA A 292 25.89 22.45 6.08
CA ALA A 292 27.27 22.87 6.17
C ALA A 292 28.05 22.60 4.86
N THR A 293 27.89 21.44 4.28
CA THR A 293 28.57 21.01 3.04
C THR A 293 28.20 21.90 1.88
N PHE A 294 26.89 22.12 1.66
CA PHE A 294 26.40 22.91 0.53
C PHE A 294 26.27 24.40 0.86
N LYS A 295 26.58 24.83 2.09
CA LYS A 295 26.46 26.21 2.57
C LYS A 295 25.06 26.79 2.36
N ARG A 296 24.03 25.99 2.68
CA ARG A 296 22.63 26.35 2.55
C ARG A 296 21.94 26.45 3.91
N PRO A 297 20.93 27.30 4.06
CA PRO A 297 20.23 27.44 5.32
C PRO A 297 19.50 26.16 5.72
N LEU A 298 19.65 25.78 6.99
CA LEU A 298 18.88 24.74 7.63
C LEU A 298 17.53 25.29 8.09
N LYS A 299 16.44 24.59 7.78
CA LYS A 299 15.07 24.90 8.21
C LYS A 299 14.58 23.78 9.10
N LEU A 300 14.54 23.99 10.40
CA LEU A 300 13.95 23.04 11.34
C LEU A 300 12.44 23.33 11.47
N HIS A 301 11.67 22.26 11.55
CA HIS A 301 10.26 22.36 11.89
C HIS A 301 10.14 22.66 13.39
N GLU A 302 9.32 23.63 13.75
CA GLU A 302 8.93 23.90 15.13
C GLU A 302 7.55 23.27 15.36
N PRO A 303 7.46 22.11 16.03
CA PRO A 303 6.17 21.49 16.26
C PRO A 303 5.35 22.32 17.24
N GLU A 304 4.13 22.67 16.86
CA GLU A 304 3.15 23.37 17.67
C GLU A 304 2.08 22.41 18.20
N PRO A 305 2.35 21.70 19.31
CA PRO A 305 1.38 20.74 19.84
C PRO A 305 0.20 21.46 20.50
N HIS A 306 -0.98 21.26 19.96
CA HIS A 306 -2.21 21.79 20.55
C HIS A 306 -2.77 20.82 21.58
N GLY A 307 -2.70 21.19 22.87
CA GLY A 307 -3.33 20.43 23.95
C GLY A 307 -4.84 20.68 23.99
N CYS A 308 -5.62 19.63 24.27
CA CYS A 308 -7.06 19.72 24.40
C CYS A 308 -7.53 19.17 25.75
N GLY A 309 -7.52 19.95 26.79
CA GLY A 309 -8.03 19.53 28.10
C GLY A 309 -7.02 19.62 29.22
N GLY A 310 -7.42 19.33 30.44
CA GLY A 310 -6.74 19.55 31.71
C GLY A 310 -5.25 19.20 31.85
N SER A 311 -4.77 19.22 33.06
CA SER A 311 -3.37 18.86 33.36
C SER A 311 -3.18 17.36 33.33
N ILE A 312 -2.11 16.88 32.71
CA ILE A 312 -1.72 15.47 32.77
C ILE A 312 -1.40 15.05 34.22
N ALA A 313 -0.97 15.99 35.08
CA ALA A 313 -0.68 15.72 36.49
C ALA A 313 -1.90 15.25 37.30
N GLU A 314 -3.11 15.39 36.78
CA GLU A 314 -4.32 14.83 37.40
C GLU A 314 -4.48 13.31 37.14
N ILE A 315 -3.69 12.75 36.23
CA ILE A 315 -3.85 11.38 35.71
C ILE A 315 -2.57 10.58 35.85
N VAL A 316 -1.40 11.22 35.72
CA VAL A 316 -0.08 10.59 35.74
C VAL A 316 0.79 11.31 36.75
N ASP A 317 1.39 10.54 37.65
CA ASP A 317 2.46 10.98 38.54
C ASP A 317 3.80 10.43 38.04
N ILE A 318 4.84 11.28 38.08
CA ILE A 318 6.19 10.92 37.62
C ILE A 318 7.16 11.20 38.77
N ASP A 319 7.74 10.14 39.32
CA ASP A 319 8.82 10.22 40.30
C ASP A 319 10.14 9.81 39.65
N ILE A 320 11.16 10.65 39.82
CA ILE A 320 12.53 10.38 39.33
C ILE A 320 13.38 10.00 40.53
N GLU A 321 13.64 8.71 40.70
CA GLU A 321 14.41 8.17 41.84
C GLU A 321 15.89 8.57 41.77
N ASP A 322 16.45 8.69 40.55
CA ASP A 322 17.87 9.04 40.34
C ASP A 322 17.96 10.23 39.37
N GLY A 323 18.05 11.44 39.96
CA GLY A 323 18.14 12.69 39.19
C GLY A 323 19.47 12.90 38.48
N ASP A 324 20.54 12.18 38.88
CA ASP A 324 21.85 12.27 38.23
C ASP A 324 21.87 11.48 36.92
N LEU A 325 21.18 10.33 36.87
CA LEU A 325 21.06 9.50 35.69
C LEU A 325 19.90 9.93 34.76
N CYS A 326 18.82 10.43 35.34
CA CYS A 326 17.67 10.94 34.60
C CYS A 326 17.28 12.35 35.08
N PRO A 327 17.96 13.40 34.63
CA PRO A 327 17.74 14.76 35.13
C PRO A 327 16.38 15.35 34.73
N ARG A 328 15.69 14.75 33.74
CA ARG A 328 14.39 15.21 33.28
C ARG A 328 13.62 14.09 32.57
N TYR A 329 12.37 13.94 32.94
CA TYR A 329 11.40 13.09 32.24
C TYR A 329 10.16 13.89 31.87
N THR A 330 9.64 13.71 30.63
CA THR A 330 8.43 14.41 30.17
C THR A 330 7.43 13.38 29.64
N ALA A 331 6.15 13.61 29.89
CA ALA A 331 5.09 12.76 29.38
C ALA A 331 3.95 13.58 28.78
N ARG A 332 3.29 13.02 27.79
CA ARG A 332 2.04 13.53 27.22
C ARG A 332 1.07 12.38 27.07
N MET A 333 -0.21 12.67 27.23
CA MET A 333 -1.28 11.70 27.07
C MET A 333 -2.04 11.99 25.76
N VAL A 334 -2.27 10.95 24.99
CA VAL A 334 -3.16 10.96 23.83
C VAL A 334 -4.37 10.08 24.13
N LYS A 335 -5.57 10.61 23.95
CA LYS A 335 -6.84 9.89 24.20
C LYS A 335 -7.53 9.55 22.88
N ASN A 336 -8.42 8.56 22.92
CA ASN A 336 -9.26 8.15 21.80
C ASN A 336 -8.45 7.71 20.56
N VAL A 337 -7.32 7.07 20.79
CA VAL A 337 -6.47 6.54 19.72
C VAL A 337 -7.22 5.44 18.97
N LYS A 338 -7.29 5.54 17.65
CA LYS A 338 -7.74 4.48 16.76
C LYS A 338 -6.53 3.97 15.99
N ILE A 339 -6.28 2.67 16.06
CA ILE A 339 -5.24 2.04 15.25
C ILE A 339 -5.70 2.01 13.79
N ALA A 340 -4.92 2.60 12.92
CA ALA A 340 -5.19 2.74 11.49
C ALA A 340 -3.86 2.75 10.72
N PRO A 341 -3.89 2.61 9.38
CA PRO A 341 -2.73 2.88 8.54
C PRO A 341 -2.23 4.32 8.75
N SER A 342 -0.93 4.48 8.73
CA SER A 342 -0.34 5.83 8.71
C SER A 342 -0.67 6.58 7.41
N PRO A 343 -0.67 7.91 7.42
CA PRO A 343 -0.79 8.69 6.21
C PRO A 343 0.26 8.26 5.17
N ARG A 344 -0.10 8.32 3.89
CA ARG A 344 0.75 7.90 2.77
C ARG A 344 2.16 8.48 2.86
N TRP A 345 2.30 9.79 3.04
CA TRP A 345 3.60 10.46 3.13
C TRP A 345 4.52 9.89 4.22
N MET A 346 3.95 9.47 5.37
CA MET A 346 4.72 8.85 6.46
C MET A 346 5.16 7.44 6.09
N ARG A 347 4.28 6.63 5.49
CA ARG A 347 4.60 5.28 5.03
C ARG A 347 5.70 5.29 3.97
N GLU A 348 5.65 6.24 3.03
CA GLU A 348 6.69 6.41 2.01
C GLU A 348 8.04 6.75 2.63
N ARG A 349 8.11 7.70 3.57
CA ARG A 349 9.35 8.06 4.26
C ARG A 349 9.96 6.91 5.06
N LEU A 350 9.14 6.17 5.78
CA LEU A 350 9.60 4.99 6.52
C LEU A 350 10.16 3.94 5.56
N ARG A 351 9.41 3.60 4.53
CA ARG A 351 9.83 2.61 3.53
C ARG A 351 11.13 3.00 2.83
N THR A 352 11.23 4.24 2.35
CA THR A 352 12.44 4.74 1.70
C THR A 352 13.64 4.86 2.64
N SER A 353 13.40 4.82 3.94
CA SER A 353 14.43 4.74 4.99
C SER A 353 14.68 3.31 5.49
N GLY A 354 14.14 2.30 4.81
CA GLY A 354 14.34 0.89 5.15
C GLY A 354 13.51 0.39 6.34
N VAL A 355 12.51 1.14 6.78
CA VAL A 355 11.61 0.78 7.89
C VAL A 355 10.24 0.40 7.36
N ARG A 356 9.78 -0.81 7.71
CA ARG A 356 8.45 -1.29 7.33
C ARG A 356 7.35 -0.54 8.08
N PRO A 357 6.40 0.11 7.41
CA PRO A 357 5.20 0.66 8.06
C PRO A 357 4.35 -0.46 8.68
N ILE A 358 3.79 -0.21 9.87
CA ILE A 358 2.97 -1.17 10.60
C ILE A 358 1.59 -0.59 10.91
N ASN A 359 1.55 0.48 11.69
CA ASN A 359 0.34 1.24 12.01
C ASN A 359 0.71 2.64 12.50
N ASN A 360 -0.25 3.52 12.57
CA ASN A 360 -0.05 4.94 12.89
C ASN A 360 0.74 5.17 14.20
N ILE A 361 0.56 4.35 15.22
CA ILE A 361 1.28 4.53 16.51
C ILE A 361 2.72 4.05 16.39
N VAL A 362 2.95 2.86 15.86
CA VAL A 362 4.30 2.32 15.66
C VAL A 362 5.09 3.18 14.67
N ASP A 363 4.43 3.60 13.61
CA ASP A 363 5.04 4.40 12.55
C ASP A 363 5.44 5.80 13.03
N ILE A 364 4.62 6.44 13.90
CA ILE A 364 4.99 7.71 14.54
C ILE A 364 6.26 7.56 15.37
N THR A 365 6.40 6.49 16.16
CA THR A 365 7.61 6.27 16.95
C THR A 365 8.84 6.06 16.08
N ASN A 366 8.72 5.25 15.01
CA ASN A 366 9.78 5.05 14.04
C ASN A 366 10.13 6.33 13.27
N TYR A 367 9.13 7.11 12.89
CA TYR A 367 9.31 8.39 12.23
C TYR A 367 10.11 9.38 13.10
N VAL A 368 9.72 9.54 14.36
CA VAL A 368 10.43 10.41 15.33
C VAL A 368 11.86 9.92 15.56
N MET A 369 12.05 8.61 15.68
CA MET A 369 13.40 8.02 15.82
C MET A 369 14.27 8.36 14.61
N LEU A 370 13.76 8.22 13.39
CA LEU A 370 14.52 8.52 12.18
C LEU A 370 14.78 10.02 12.02
N GLU A 371 13.77 10.86 12.28
CA GLU A 371 13.91 12.31 12.08
C GLU A 371 14.81 12.97 13.11
N TYR A 372 14.62 12.66 14.41
CA TYR A 372 15.30 13.31 15.52
C TYR A 372 16.43 12.49 16.14
N GLY A 373 16.55 11.21 15.84
CA GLY A 373 17.49 10.29 16.48
C GLY A 373 17.08 9.87 17.89
N GLN A 374 15.79 10.06 18.26
CA GLN A 374 15.28 9.74 19.59
C GLN A 374 14.39 8.50 19.52
N PRO A 375 14.86 7.34 20.01
CA PRO A 375 14.03 6.15 20.12
C PRO A 375 12.92 6.37 21.15
N MET A 376 11.75 5.81 20.86
CA MET A 376 10.57 5.86 21.74
C MET A 376 10.10 4.43 22.07
N HIS A 377 9.58 4.26 23.28
CA HIS A 377 9.09 2.99 23.80
C HIS A 377 7.63 3.10 24.27
#